data_649fd0af33a88ad15ffbead1a289e21b
#
_entry.id   649fd0af33a88ad15ffbead1a289e21b
#
_cell.length_a   1.000
_cell.length_b   1.000
_cell.length_c   1.000
_cell.angle_alpha   90.00
_cell.angle_beta   90.00
_cell.angle_gamma   90.00
#
_symmetry.space_group_name_H-M   'P 1'
#
loop_
_entity.id
_entity.type
_entity.pdbx_description
1 polymer ?
#
loop_
_entity_poly.entity_id
_entity_poly.type
_entity_poly.pdbx_seq_one_letter_code
_entity_poly.pdbx_strand_id
1 'polypeptide(L)'
;MTDLTRALELCVFCPKMCRFACPASEVTSREAFTPWGKVSLAALAGRAPDESAAIAFGACTGCLRCQTYCAHANDVPALLYAARAGAVRAGSAPRAWAEVARRMSSAGHAEDVDVREVLRRITEEEATATPTTSATATPTPTPSRTGTATRLRAVAGAVTALLRPAVQPGMGRPMLFAGCDALAAGGKVVREAIAVARVAGAPLGLAPEGALCCGLKLVEAGHPEMFATHAAGVRIALLGGSRSPAPVHLVSLSPGCARAIRERWPALPDGSRVEHVTTYLSRALAARPDVRERPPLPESAAYHDPCELARGLSELTAPRALLAAAVEEVREPLRCGGDAACCGANGLLPRTLPAVAAAIAEDRREELERCGAPAVTASPGCAAALGAEDVVSVLARWLGVAVEQAP
;
A
#
# COMPACT_ATOMS: atom_id res chain seq x y z
N MET A 1 -22.35 25.99 3.05
CA MET A 1 -22.38 24.63 2.51
C MET A 1 -21.05 23.99 2.84
N THR A 2 -21.04 22.81 3.45
CA THR A 2 -19.80 22.07 3.65
C THR A 2 -19.25 21.64 2.30
N ASP A 3 -17.94 21.48 2.17
CA ASP A 3 -17.26 21.04 0.94
C ASP A 3 -17.87 19.71 0.42
N LEU A 4 -18.26 18.82 1.33
CA LEU A 4 -18.91 17.54 1.04
C LEU A 4 -20.29 17.69 0.37
N THR A 5 -21.12 18.65 0.80
CA THR A 5 -22.47 18.90 0.20
C THR A 5 -22.31 19.39 -1.23
N ARG A 6 -21.37 20.31 -1.47
CA ARG A 6 -21.07 20.79 -2.82
C ARG A 6 -20.56 19.67 -3.73
N ALA A 7 -19.69 18.81 -3.24
CA ALA A 7 -19.18 17.69 -4.02
C ALA A 7 -20.29 16.67 -4.39
N LEU A 8 -21.25 16.42 -3.49
CA LEU A 8 -22.44 15.60 -3.77
C LEU A 8 -23.29 16.21 -4.90
N GLU A 9 -23.60 17.51 -4.81
CA GLU A 9 -24.40 18.22 -5.83
C GLU A 9 -23.69 18.19 -7.19
N LEU A 10 -22.41 18.51 -7.25
CA LEU A 10 -21.64 18.45 -8.49
C LEU A 10 -21.66 17.06 -9.11
N CYS A 11 -21.61 16.00 -8.30
CA CYS A 11 -21.66 14.63 -8.80
C CYS A 11 -23.03 14.27 -9.36
N VAL A 12 -24.12 14.61 -8.64
CA VAL A 12 -25.50 14.28 -9.03
C VAL A 12 -25.89 14.91 -10.37
N PHE A 13 -25.48 16.15 -10.63
CA PHE A 13 -25.85 16.90 -11.84
C PHE A 13 -24.82 16.83 -12.97
N CYS A 14 -23.74 16.07 -12.83
CA CYS A 14 -22.70 15.99 -13.85
C CYS A 14 -23.07 15.07 -15.04
N PRO A 15 -22.37 15.19 -16.20
CA PRO A 15 -22.62 14.35 -17.38
C PRO A 15 -22.08 12.91 -17.26
N LYS A 16 -21.70 12.45 -16.07
CA LYS A 16 -21.33 11.05 -15.77
C LYS A 16 -20.08 10.53 -16.51
N MET A 17 -19.10 11.37 -16.76
CA MET A 17 -17.88 11.00 -17.51
C MET A 17 -17.09 9.84 -16.86
N CYS A 18 -17.23 9.64 -15.53
CA CYS A 18 -16.57 8.55 -14.80
C CYS A 18 -17.31 7.20 -14.86
N ARG A 19 -18.43 7.09 -15.57
CA ARG A 19 -19.29 5.89 -15.57
C ARG A 19 -18.55 4.61 -15.90
N PHE A 20 -17.74 4.63 -16.94
CA PHE A 20 -16.94 3.49 -17.42
C PHE A 20 -15.73 3.15 -16.53
N ALA A 21 -15.35 4.04 -15.61
CA ALA A 21 -14.15 3.86 -14.80
C ALA A 21 -14.34 2.98 -13.56
N CYS A 22 -15.58 2.55 -13.26
CA CYS A 22 -15.85 1.81 -12.05
C CYS A 22 -15.82 0.29 -12.29
N PRO A 23 -14.88 -0.45 -11.66
CA PRO A 23 -14.77 -1.90 -11.87
C PRO A 23 -16.04 -2.64 -11.41
N ALA A 24 -16.71 -2.18 -10.35
CA ALA A 24 -17.93 -2.84 -9.89
C ALA A 24 -19.10 -2.69 -10.87
N SER A 25 -19.25 -1.55 -11.56
CA SER A 25 -20.26 -1.39 -12.60
C SER A 25 -19.88 -2.11 -13.88
N GLU A 26 -18.61 -2.21 -14.19
CA GLU A 26 -18.08 -2.89 -15.38
C GLU A 26 -18.46 -4.39 -15.36
N VAL A 27 -18.16 -5.09 -14.27
CA VAL A 27 -18.45 -6.53 -14.15
C VAL A 27 -19.91 -6.87 -13.86
N THR A 28 -20.72 -5.91 -13.39
CA THR A 28 -22.14 -6.18 -13.03
C THR A 28 -23.15 -5.58 -13.97
N SER A 29 -22.74 -4.64 -14.83
CA SER A 29 -23.61 -3.81 -15.66
C SER A 29 -24.72 -3.06 -14.90
N ARG A 30 -24.52 -2.83 -13.57
CA ARG A 30 -25.51 -2.14 -12.71
C ARG A 30 -25.22 -0.66 -12.63
N GLU A 31 -26.20 0.17 -13.04
CA GLU A 31 -26.09 1.63 -12.95
C GLU A 31 -25.91 2.11 -11.50
N ALA A 32 -26.57 1.48 -10.54
CA ALA A 32 -26.42 1.77 -9.11
C ALA A 32 -24.97 1.61 -8.60
N PHE A 33 -24.14 0.83 -9.30
CA PHE A 33 -22.73 0.59 -8.94
C PHE A 33 -21.74 1.49 -9.70
N THR A 34 -22.24 2.36 -10.61
CA THR A 34 -21.38 3.41 -11.17
C THR A 34 -20.98 4.42 -10.09
N PRO A 35 -19.89 5.18 -10.25
CA PRO A 35 -19.54 6.23 -9.28
C PRO A 35 -20.67 7.23 -9.09
N TRP A 36 -21.27 7.67 -10.18
CA TRP A 36 -22.43 8.56 -10.18
C TRP A 36 -23.64 7.94 -9.48
N GLY A 37 -23.99 6.69 -9.80
CA GLY A 37 -25.13 5.99 -9.21
C GLY A 37 -25.03 5.87 -7.70
N LYS A 38 -23.85 5.46 -7.18
CA LYS A 38 -23.60 5.38 -5.74
C LYS A 38 -23.74 6.74 -5.04
N VAL A 39 -23.18 7.80 -5.62
CA VAL A 39 -23.25 9.15 -5.04
C VAL A 39 -24.66 9.70 -5.13
N SER A 40 -25.39 9.45 -6.23
CA SER A 40 -26.80 9.84 -6.36
C SER A 40 -27.68 9.13 -5.33
N LEU A 41 -27.46 7.83 -5.10
CA LEU A 41 -28.14 7.10 -4.02
C LEU A 41 -27.81 7.68 -2.64
N ALA A 42 -26.55 8.06 -2.40
CA ALA A 42 -26.15 8.70 -1.15
C ALA A 42 -26.84 10.06 -0.94
N ALA A 43 -26.98 10.86 -2.00
CA ALA A 43 -27.69 12.14 -1.97
C ALA A 43 -29.19 11.96 -1.74
N LEU A 44 -29.83 11.01 -2.45
CA LEU A 44 -31.28 10.75 -2.35
C LEU A 44 -31.65 10.09 -1.03
N ALA A 45 -30.87 9.15 -0.53
CA ALA A 45 -31.13 8.47 0.74
C ALA A 45 -30.97 9.39 1.96
N GLY A 46 -30.21 10.49 1.81
CA GLY A 46 -30.02 11.46 2.88
C GLY A 46 -29.44 10.84 4.15
N ARG A 47 -30.15 11.04 5.30
CA ARG A 47 -29.68 10.57 6.62
C ARG A 47 -30.12 9.14 6.97
N ALA A 48 -31.02 8.54 6.21
CA ALA A 48 -31.61 7.23 6.50
C ALA A 48 -31.59 6.30 5.27
N PRO A 49 -30.39 5.90 4.81
CA PRO A 49 -30.29 4.93 3.72
C PRO A 49 -30.88 3.59 4.13
N ASP A 50 -31.51 2.89 3.22
CA ASP A 50 -31.90 1.48 3.38
C ASP A 50 -30.73 0.54 3.12
N GLU A 51 -30.94 -0.77 3.33
CA GLU A 51 -29.92 -1.80 3.11
C GLU A 51 -29.47 -1.86 1.65
N SER A 52 -30.37 -1.65 0.68
CA SER A 52 -30.05 -1.66 -0.75
C SER A 52 -29.09 -0.53 -1.11
N ALA A 53 -29.32 0.68 -0.58
CA ALA A 53 -28.42 1.81 -0.73
C ALA A 53 -27.07 1.54 -0.05
N ALA A 54 -27.08 0.96 1.16
CA ALA A 54 -25.85 0.60 1.88
C ALA A 54 -24.99 -0.42 1.11
N ILE A 55 -25.62 -1.42 0.48
CA ILE A 55 -24.95 -2.38 -0.41
C ILE A 55 -24.30 -1.65 -1.60
N ALA A 56 -25.02 -0.71 -2.22
CA ALA A 56 -24.46 0.08 -3.33
C ALA A 56 -23.24 0.91 -2.87
N PHE A 57 -23.28 1.52 -1.68
CA PHE A 57 -22.12 2.22 -1.11
C PHE A 57 -20.95 1.25 -0.88
N GLY A 58 -21.24 0.02 -0.44
CA GLY A 58 -20.27 -1.07 -0.27
C GLY A 58 -19.61 -1.54 -1.56
N ALA A 59 -20.22 -1.29 -2.72
CA ALA A 59 -19.65 -1.62 -4.02
C ALA A 59 -18.47 -0.72 -4.46
N CYS A 60 -18.04 0.24 -3.63
CA CYS A 60 -16.87 1.06 -3.90
C CYS A 60 -15.60 0.48 -3.26
N THR A 61 -14.58 0.21 -4.06
CA THR A 61 -13.26 -0.29 -3.62
C THR A 61 -12.31 0.81 -3.13
N GLY A 62 -12.66 2.08 -3.26
CA GLY A 62 -11.76 3.20 -2.93
C GLY A 62 -10.65 3.44 -3.96
N CYS A 63 -10.70 2.84 -5.14
CA CYS A 63 -9.61 2.82 -6.11
C CYS A 63 -9.30 4.17 -6.80
N LEU A 64 -10.12 5.21 -6.64
CA LEU A 64 -9.94 6.56 -7.20
C LEU A 64 -9.93 6.65 -8.74
N ARG A 65 -10.11 5.56 -9.50
CA ARG A 65 -10.07 5.61 -10.96
C ARG A 65 -11.13 6.58 -11.53
N CYS A 66 -12.29 6.66 -10.91
CA CYS A 66 -13.33 7.62 -11.31
C CYS A 66 -12.91 9.10 -11.13
N GLN A 67 -12.00 9.40 -10.19
CA GLN A 67 -11.49 10.75 -9.99
C GLN A 67 -10.61 11.20 -11.16
N THR A 68 -9.86 10.28 -11.77
CA THR A 68 -9.02 10.56 -12.95
C THR A 68 -9.84 11.12 -14.13
N TYR A 69 -11.09 10.71 -14.25
CA TYR A 69 -12.01 11.15 -15.32
C TYR A 69 -13.01 12.22 -14.87
N CYS A 70 -12.84 12.77 -13.66
CA CYS A 70 -13.75 13.75 -13.10
C CYS A 70 -13.21 15.17 -13.28
N ALA A 71 -13.92 16.00 -14.05
CA ALA A 71 -13.55 17.41 -14.23
C ALA A 71 -13.54 18.22 -12.91
N HIS A 72 -14.25 17.74 -11.89
CA HIS A 72 -14.30 18.34 -10.56
C HIS A 72 -13.35 17.70 -9.55
N ALA A 73 -12.60 16.68 -9.96
CA ALA A 73 -11.71 15.88 -9.10
C ALA A 73 -12.37 15.37 -7.80
N ASN A 74 -13.70 15.08 -7.84
CA ASN A 74 -14.44 14.63 -6.67
C ASN A 74 -13.87 13.34 -6.08
N ASP A 75 -13.61 13.33 -4.78
CA ASP A 75 -13.23 12.14 -4.02
C ASP A 75 -14.49 11.31 -3.71
N VAL A 76 -14.92 10.50 -4.68
CA VAL A 76 -16.07 9.61 -4.54
C VAL A 76 -15.93 8.65 -3.35
N PRO A 77 -14.77 8.02 -3.07
CA PRO A 77 -14.57 7.24 -1.86
C PRO A 77 -14.88 8.01 -0.58
N ALA A 78 -14.42 9.24 -0.43
CA ALA A 78 -14.71 10.04 0.78
C ALA A 78 -16.20 10.30 0.95
N LEU A 79 -16.93 10.62 -0.13
CA LEU A 79 -18.39 10.78 -0.12
C LEU A 79 -19.08 9.49 0.34
N LEU A 80 -18.64 8.35 -0.17
CA LEU A 80 -19.23 7.06 0.17
C LEU A 80 -18.86 6.56 1.57
N TYR A 81 -17.71 6.91 2.11
CA TYR A 81 -17.39 6.62 3.52
C TYR A 81 -18.32 7.39 4.46
N ALA A 82 -18.65 8.64 4.15
CA ALA A 82 -19.65 9.40 4.90
C ALA A 82 -21.06 8.77 4.79
N ALA A 83 -21.44 8.31 3.59
CA ALA A 83 -22.70 7.61 3.37
C ALA A 83 -22.77 6.27 4.12
N ARG A 84 -21.67 5.51 4.17
CA ARG A 84 -21.57 4.27 4.96
C ARG A 84 -21.73 4.54 6.46
N ALA A 85 -21.14 5.61 6.98
CA ALA A 85 -21.36 6.02 8.37
C ALA A 85 -22.83 6.38 8.63
N GLY A 86 -23.51 6.98 7.66
CA GLY A 86 -24.97 7.19 7.69
C GLY A 86 -25.75 5.88 7.79
N ALA A 87 -25.39 4.87 6.99
CA ALA A 87 -26.02 3.55 7.01
C ALA A 87 -25.82 2.81 8.35
N VAL A 88 -24.63 2.93 8.94
CA VAL A 88 -24.36 2.38 10.28
C VAL A 88 -25.26 3.03 11.32
N ARG A 89 -25.37 4.36 11.34
CA ARG A 89 -26.25 5.07 12.28
C ARG A 89 -27.73 4.76 12.08
N ALA A 90 -28.15 4.53 10.83
CA ALA A 90 -29.52 4.15 10.50
C ALA A 90 -29.84 2.67 10.78
N GLY A 91 -28.86 1.85 11.14
CA GLY A 91 -29.05 0.41 11.37
C GLY A 91 -29.23 -0.41 10.10
N SER A 92 -28.96 0.16 8.91
CA SER A 92 -29.11 -0.49 7.59
C SER A 92 -27.79 -1.03 7.02
N ALA A 93 -26.71 -0.95 7.78
CA ALA A 93 -25.40 -1.42 7.35
C ALA A 93 -25.38 -2.96 7.16
N PRO A 94 -24.72 -3.49 6.12
CA PRO A 94 -24.51 -4.92 5.94
C PRO A 94 -23.81 -5.56 7.17
N ARG A 95 -24.18 -6.78 7.52
CA ARG A 95 -23.61 -7.52 8.68
C ARG A 95 -22.07 -7.58 8.64
N ALA A 96 -21.48 -7.68 7.45
CA ALA A 96 -20.04 -7.70 7.27
C ALA A 96 -19.33 -6.45 7.83
N TRP A 97 -19.99 -5.28 7.85
CA TRP A 97 -19.39 -4.07 8.40
C TRP A 97 -19.37 -4.08 9.93
N ALA A 98 -20.43 -4.58 10.56
CA ALA A 98 -20.47 -4.78 12.00
C ALA A 98 -19.45 -5.83 12.46
N GLU A 99 -19.21 -6.87 11.65
CA GLU A 99 -18.17 -7.87 11.92
C GLU A 99 -16.77 -7.25 11.96
N VAL A 100 -16.44 -6.38 10.99
CA VAL A 100 -15.17 -5.64 10.98
C VAL A 100 -15.02 -4.81 12.26
N ALA A 101 -16.05 -4.05 12.64
CA ALA A 101 -16.03 -3.24 13.86
C ALA A 101 -15.78 -4.09 15.11
N ARG A 102 -16.43 -5.23 15.22
CA ARG A 102 -16.30 -6.18 16.34
C ARG A 102 -14.88 -6.73 16.43
N ARG A 103 -14.30 -7.22 15.30
CA ARG A 103 -12.91 -7.72 15.24
C ARG A 103 -11.90 -6.64 15.57
N MET A 104 -12.07 -5.45 15.03
CA MET A 104 -11.21 -4.32 15.34
C MET A 104 -11.23 -3.98 16.84
N SER A 105 -12.39 -4.10 17.51
CA SER A 105 -12.50 -3.87 18.98
C SER A 105 -11.83 -4.98 19.79
N SER A 106 -11.94 -6.24 19.38
CA SER A 106 -11.43 -7.38 20.15
C SER A 106 -9.95 -7.69 19.86
N ALA A 107 -9.53 -7.65 18.58
CA ALA A 107 -8.21 -8.06 18.15
C ALA A 107 -7.31 -6.91 17.70
N GLY A 108 -7.86 -5.72 17.45
CA GLY A 108 -7.12 -4.58 16.91
C GLY A 108 -6.86 -4.66 15.39
N HIS A 109 -7.44 -5.65 14.70
CA HIS A 109 -7.37 -5.84 13.24
C HIS A 109 -8.63 -6.51 12.71
N ALA A 110 -8.84 -6.46 11.38
CA ALA A 110 -10.03 -7.01 10.74
C ALA A 110 -9.84 -8.44 10.18
N GLU A 111 -8.63 -8.99 10.26
CA GLU A 111 -8.27 -10.27 9.64
C GLU A 111 -8.78 -11.47 10.45
N ASP A 112 -8.96 -12.62 9.75
CA ASP A 112 -9.53 -13.85 10.32
C ASP A 112 -8.48 -14.73 11.03
N VAL A 113 -7.19 -14.33 10.98
CA VAL A 113 -6.04 -15.02 11.57
C VAL A 113 -5.41 -14.18 12.68
N ASP A 114 -4.66 -14.80 13.57
CA ASP A 114 -3.91 -14.09 14.62
C ASP A 114 -2.64 -13.45 14.06
N VAL A 115 -2.78 -12.20 13.59
CA VAL A 115 -1.66 -11.43 13.05
C VAL A 115 -0.64 -11.01 14.12
N ARG A 116 -1.00 -11.00 15.42
CA ARG A 116 -0.08 -10.70 16.52
C ARG A 116 0.93 -11.82 16.67
N GLU A 117 0.46 -13.06 16.62
CA GLU A 117 1.33 -14.23 16.70
C GLU A 117 2.34 -14.25 15.54
N VAL A 118 1.89 -13.95 14.33
CA VAL A 118 2.79 -13.84 13.17
C VAL A 118 3.86 -12.76 13.38
N LEU A 119 3.45 -11.57 13.84
CA LEU A 119 4.40 -10.48 14.10
C LEU A 119 5.39 -10.85 15.23
N ARG A 120 4.92 -11.48 16.30
CA ARG A 120 5.74 -11.92 17.42
C ARG A 120 6.84 -12.88 16.94
N ARG A 121 6.49 -13.90 16.15
CA ARG A 121 7.47 -14.82 15.56
C ARG A 121 8.52 -14.10 14.73
N ILE A 122 8.12 -13.18 13.85
CA ILE A 122 9.06 -12.40 13.05
C ILE A 122 9.98 -11.57 13.95
N THR A 123 9.45 -10.98 15.02
CA THR A 123 10.24 -10.17 15.96
C THR A 123 11.29 -11.03 16.71
N GLU A 124 10.92 -12.24 17.11
CA GLU A 124 11.83 -13.20 17.76
C GLU A 124 12.91 -13.69 16.81
N GLU A 125 12.56 -14.01 15.56
CA GLU A 125 13.50 -14.39 14.51
C GLU A 125 14.53 -13.27 14.25
N GLU A 126 14.07 -12.02 14.13
CA GLU A 126 14.95 -10.87 13.93
C GLU A 126 15.86 -10.58 15.15
N ALA A 127 15.37 -10.81 16.37
CA ALA A 127 16.18 -10.65 17.58
C ALA A 127 17.28 -11.71 17.72
N THR A 128 17.05 -12.92 17.20
CA THR A 128 18.02 -14.03 17.23
C THR A 128 18.96 -14.03 16.02
N ALA A 129 18.62 -13.33 14.95
CA ALA A 129 19.49 -13.20 13.78
C ALA A 129 20.76 -12.43 14.15
N THR A 130 21.86 -13.15 14.32
CA THR A 130 23.19 -12.58 14.58
C THR A 130 23.55 -11.61 13.43
N PRO A 131 24.07 -10.41 13.71
CA PRO A 131 24.53 -9.53 12.65
C PRO A 131 25.64 -10.24 11.87
N THR A 132 25.35 -10.65 10.65
CA THR A 132 26.34 -11.23 9.75
C THR A 132 27.31 -10.11 9.36
N THR A 133 28.35 -9.90 10.15
CA THR A 133 29.54 -9.12 9.79
C THR A 133 30.36 -9.96 8.81
N SER A 134 29.89 -10.04 7.57
CA SER A 134 30.71 -10.49 6.45
C SER A 134 31.18 -9.27 5.67
N ALA A 135 32.03 -8.49 6.29
CA ALA A 135 32.98 -7.65 5.57
C ALA A 135 34.18 -8.53 5.25
N THR A 136 34.15 -9.29 4.18
CA THR A 136 35.35 -9.78 3.53
C THR A 136 36.08 -8.56 3.00
N ALA A 137 37.11 -8.15 3.75
CA ALA A 137 38.08 -7.16 3.32
C ALA A 137 38.81 -7.71 2.09
N THR A 138 38.50 -7.16 0.93
CA THR A 138 39.26 -7.35 -0.29
C THR A 138 40.56 -6.56 -0.16
N PRO A 139 41.74 -7.12 -0.49
CA PRO A 139 43.03 -6.42 -0.31
C PRO A 139 43.10 -5.21 -1.25
N THR A 140 43.56 -4.11 -0.69
CA THR A 140 43.81 -2.83 -1.34
C THR A 140 44.81 -2.99 -2.50
N PRO A 141 44.49 -2.60 -3.73
CA PRO A 141 45.51 -2.48 -4.76
C PRO A 141 46.25 -1.14 -4.59
N THR A 142 47.57 -1.23 -4.57
CA THR A 142 48.50 -0.10 -4.54
C THR A 142 48.27 0.81 -5.77
N PRO A 143 48.24 2.16 -5.60
CA PRO A 143 47.97 3.05 -6.72
C PRO A 143 49.23 3.22 -7.60
N SER A 144 49.14 2.81 -8.86
CA SER A 144 50.07 3.26 -9.90
C SER A 144 49.60 4.63 -10.43
N ARG A 145 50.58 5.57 -10.39
CA ARG A 145 50.40 6.96 -10.84
C ARG A 145 50.39 7.01 -12.36
N THR A 146 49.27 7.41 -12.98
CA THR A 146 49.29 8.21 -14.23
C THR A 146 48.02 9.08 -14.25
N GLY A 147 48.22 10.38 -14.47
CA GLY A 147 47.22 11.41 -14.37
C GLY A 147 46.32 11.47 -15.60
N THR A 148 45.14 11.92 -15.38
CA THR A 148 44.12 12.64 -16.19
C THR A 148 42.65 12.28 -15.80
N ALA A 149 42.44 11.38 -14.81
CA ALA A 149 41.09 10.98 -14.39
C ALA A 149 40.48 11.78 -13.21
N THR A 150 41.15 12.85 -12.75
CA THR A 150 40.81 13.47 -11.45
C THR A 150 39.60 14.43 -11.51
N ARG A 151 39.27 14.98 -12.69
CA ARG A 151 38.14 15.94 -12.80
C ARG A 151 36.75 15.28 -12.95
N LEU A 152 36.66 14.11 -13.58
CA LEU A 152 35.38 13.39 -13.72
C LEU A 152 34.96 12.64 -12.43
N ARG A 153 35.92 12.26 -11.59
CA ARG A 153 35.62 11.62 -10.29
C ARG A 153 35.04 12.58 -9.25
N ALA A 154 35.40 13.85 -9.30
CA ALA A 154 34.87 14.86 -8.37
C ALA A 154 33.39 15.15 -8.61
N VAL A 155 32.94 15.15 -9.88
CA VAL A 155 31.52 15.37 -10.23
C VAL A 155 30.69 14.12 -9.90
N ALA A 156 31.19 12.93 -10.17
CA ALA A 156 30.52 11.68 -9.79
C ALA A 156 30.39 11.50 -8.27
N GLY A 157 31.40 11.90 -7.50
CA GLY A 157 31.36 11.89 -6.04
C GLY A 157 30.35 12.88 -5.44
N ALA A 158 30.18 14.05 -6.04
CA ALA A 158 29.21 15.06 -5.59
C ALA A 158 27.75 14.62 -5.88
N VAL A 159 27.48 13.98 -7.03
CA VAL A 159 26.17 13.44 -7.37
C VAL A 159 25.83 12.24 -6.48
N THR A 160 26.81 11.39 -6.15
CA THR A 160 26.58 10.22 -5.26
C THR A 160 26.34 10.68 -3.80
N ALA A 161 26.94 11.80 -3.36
CA ALA A 161 26.68 12.37 -2.05
C ALA A 161 25.25 12.96 -1.92
N LEU A 162 24.69 13.47 -3.01
CA LEU A 162 23.30 13.95 -3.08
C LEU A 162 22.27 12.81 -3.11
N LEU A 163 22.66 11.59 -3.49
CA LEU A 163 21.81 10.40 -3.56
C LEU A 163 21.91 9.50 -2.32
N ARG A 164 22.80 9.78 -1.37
CA ARG A 164 22.79 9.09 -0.08
C ARG A 164 21.46 9.40 0.60
N PRO A 165 20.70 8.37 1.10
CA PRO A 165 19.60 8.62 2.00
C PRO A 165 20.20 9.38 3.19
N ALA A 166 20.00 10.69 3.24
CA ALA A 166 20.33 11.45 4.41
C ALA A 166 19.46 10.89 5.55
N VAL A 167 20.07 10.11 6.44
CA VAL A 167 19.51 9.92 7.78
C VAL A 167 19.46 11.34 8.34
N GLN A 168 18.28 11.92 8.36
CA GLN A 168 18.12 13.27 8.89
C GLN A 168 18.55 13.24 10.35
N PRO A 169 19.44 14.13 10.79
CA PRO A 169 19.86 14.18 12.19
C PRO A 169 18.59 14.33 13.07
N GLY A 170 18.41 13.43 14.03
CA GLY A 170 17.25 13.44 14.93
C GLY A 170 16.08 12.52 14.55
N MET A 171 16.08 11.89 13.37
CA MET A 171 15.07 10.89 13.03
C MET A 171 15.56 9.51 13.49
N GLY A 172 14.69 8.77 14.19
CA GLY A 172 14.97 7.40 14.61
C GLY A 172 15.20 6.43 13.44
N ARG A 173 15.63 5.20 13.73
CA ARG A 173 15.76 4.15 12.71
C ARG A 173 14.43 3.96 11.98
N PRO A 174 14.42 3.85 10.63
CA PRO A 174 13.20 3.58 9.88
C PRO A 174 12.51 2.30 10.36
N MET A 175 11.20 2.37 10.56
CA MET A 175 10.39 1.28 11.07
C MET A 175 9.46 0.75 9.98
N LEU A 176 9.45 -0.57 9.78
CA LEU A 176 8.53 -1.25 8.90
C LEU A 176 7.16 -1.40 9.59
N PHE A 177 6.16 -0.72 9.07
CA PHE A 177 4.77 -0.95 9.38
C PHE A 177 4.25 -2.09 8.49
N ALA A 178 4.21 -3.30 9.02
CA ALA A 178 3.90 -4.50 8.26
C ALA A 178 2.49 -4.44 7.63
N GLY A 179 1.50 -3.98 8.42
CA GLY A 179 0.10 -4.02 8.04
C GLY A 179 -0.53 -5.40 8.32
N CYS A 180 -1.82 -5.40 8.64
CA CYS A 180 -2.52 -6.64 9.00
C CYS A 180 -2.68 -7.60 7.80
N ASP A 181 -2.79 -7.10 6.59
CA ASP A 181 -2.90 -7.87 5.34
C ASP A 181 -1.63 -8.70 5.04
N ALA A 182 -0.44 -8.11 5.16
CA ALA A 182 0.82 -8.81 4.97
C ALA A 182 1.07 -9.88 6.05
N LEU A 183 0.69 -9.59 7.29
CA LEU A 183 0.78 -10.54 8.40
C LEU A 183 -0.22 -11.67 8.24
N ALA A 184 -1.45 -11.38 7.80
CA ALA A 184 -2.47 -12.40 7.52
C ALA A 184 -2.06 -13.36 6.41
N ALA A 185 -1.22 -12.92 5.47
CA ALA A 185 -0.60 -13.75 4.44
C ALA A 185 0.63 -14.55 4.95
N GLY A 186 0.81 -14.68 6.27
CA GLY A 186 1.91 -15.45 6.88
C GLY A 186 3.20 -14.68 7.07
N GLY A 187 3.25 -13.39 6.70
CA GLY A 187 4.38 -12.50 6.97
C GLY A 187 5.65 -12.77 6.14
N LYS A 188 5.59 -13.59 5.08
CA LYS A 188 6.74 -13.83 4.18
C LYS A 188 7.32 -12.53 3.66
N VAL A 189 6.48 -11.68 3.06
CA VAL A 189 6.91 -10.40 2.47
C VAL A 189 7.47 -9.44 3.52
N VAL A 190 7.07 -9.56 4.79
CA VAL A 190 7.63 -8.77 5.92
C VAL A 190 9.09 -9.15 6.15
N ARG A 191 9.39 -10.44 6.25
CA ARG A 191 10.75 -10.98 6.42
C ARG A 191 11.64 -10.60 5.23
N GLU A 192 11.12 -10.77 4.03
CA GLU A 192 11.82 -10.42 2.79
C GLU A 192 12.14 -8.92 2.71
N ALA A 193 11.19 -8.05 3.09
CA ALA A 193 11.44 -6.61 3.12
C ALA A 193 12.58 -6.22 4.06
N ILE A 194 12.65 -6.84 5.24
CA ILE A 194 13.74 -6.64 6.21
C ILE A 194 15.05 -7.12 5.63
N ALA A 195 15.08 -8.32 5.02
CA ALA A 195 16.28 -8.90 4.44
C ALA A 195 16.80 -8.07 3.25
N VAL A 196 15.91 -7.68 2.32
CA VAL A 196 16.24 -6.81 1.18
C VAL A 196 16.77 -5.46 1.65
N ALA A 197 16.14 -4.83 2.63
CA ALA A 197 16.57 -3.55 3.20
C ALA A 197 17.96 -3.65 3.84
N ARG A 198 18.28 -4.79 4.47
CA ARG A 198 19.60 -5.05 5.06
C ARG A 198 20.68 -5.13 3.96
N VAL A 199 20.42 -5.86 2.86
CA VAL A 199 21.34 -5.95 1.71
C VAL A 199 21.48 -4.60 1.02
N ALA A 200 20.41 -3.84 0.93
CA ALA A 200 20.44 -2.47 0.38
C ALA A 200 21.20 -1.46 1.26
N GLY A 201 21.72 -1.88 2.42
CA GLY A 201 22.43 -0.99 3.35
C GLY A 201 21.53 0.02 4.06
N ALA A 202 20.24 -0.23 4.07
CA ALA A 202 19.20 0.63 4.66
C ALA A 202 18.28 -0.19 5.59
N PRO A 203 18.82 -0.70 6.73
CA PRO A 203 18.12 -1.66 7.56
C PRO A 203 16.85 -1.06 8.18
N LEU A 204 15.76 -1.84 8.15
CA LEU A 204 14.48 -1.54 8.77
C LEU A 204 14.40 -2.18 10.17
N GLY A 205 13.80 -1.48 11.12
CA GLY A 205 13.25 -2.09 12.34
C GLY A 205 11.79 -2.47 12.13
N LEU A 206 11.22 -3.32 12.98
CA LEU A 206 9.78 -3.55 13.00
C LEU A 206 9.09 -2.46 13.83
N ALA A 207 7.91 -2.03 13.39
CA ALA A 207 7.02 -1.24 14.23
C ALA A 207 6.57 -2.06 15.44
N PRO A 208 6.32 -1.44 16.60
CA PRO A 208 5.95 -2.16 17.83
C PRO A 208 4.62 -2.93 17.65
N GLU A 209 4.43 -3.97 18.46
CA GLU A 209 3.25 -4.85 18.41
C GLU A 209 1.92 -4.08 18.52
N GLY A 210 1.88 -2.98 19.26
CA GLY A 210 0.72 -2.10 19.31
C GLY A 210 0.38 -1.37 18.00
N ALA A 211 1.23 -1.47 16.97
CA ALA A 211 1.08 -0.81 15.69
C ALA A 211 0.78 -1.80 14.53
N LEU A 212 -0.10 -2.76 14.76
CA LEU A 212 -0.44 -3.83 13.82
C LEU A 212 -1.26 -3.38 12.61
N CYS A 213 -2.22 -2.49 12.82
CA CYS A 213 -3.23 -2.13 11.82
C CYS A 213 -3.43 -0.62 11.74
N CYS A 214 -3.50 -0.08 10.54
CA CYS A 214 -3.75 1.34 10.32
C CYS A 214 -5.20 1.78 10.63
N GLY A 215 -6.14 0.84 10.78
CA GLY A 215 -7.54 1.11 11.06
C GLY A 215 -8.40 1.45 9.84
N LEU A 216 -7.85 1.49 8.61
CA LEU A 216 -8.58 1.90 7.41
C LEU A 216 -9.90 1.13 7.22
N LYS A 217 -9.94 -0.15 7.59
CA LYS A 217 -11.15 -0.98 7.51
C LYS A 217 -12.31 -0.46 8.36
N LEU A 218 -12.05 0.28 9.43
CA LEU A 218 -13.10 0.96 10.22
C LEU A 218 -13.75 2.10 9.45
N VAL A 219 -12.96 2.92 8.75
CA VAL A 219 -13.50 3.98 7.87
C VAL A 219 -14.32 3.36 6.75
N GLU A 220 -13.78 2.32 6.11
CA GLU A 220 -14.45 1.58 5.04
C GLU A 220 -15.76 0.93 5.51
N ALA A 221 -15.85 0.53 6.79
CA ALA A 221 -17.02 -0.05 7.41
C ALA A 221 -18.01 0.99 7.99
N GLY A 222 -17.74 2.30 7.84
CA GLY A 222 -18.63 3.35 8.30
C GLY A 222 -18.53 3.66 9.80
N HIS A 223 -17.40 3.37 10.43
CA HIS A 223 -17.13 3.60 11.87
C HIS A 223 -16.01 4.64 12.10
N PRO A 224 -16.19 5.92 11.70
CA PRO A 224 -15.14 6.94 11.77
C PRO A 224 -14.70 7.25 13.21
N GLU A 225 -15.59 7.19 14.21
CA GLU A 225 -15.26 7.46 15.62
C GLU A 225 -14.38 6.34 16.18
N MET A 226 -14.68 5.08 15.86
CA MET A 226 -13.83 3.94 16.23
C MET A 226 -12.47 4.02 15.54
N PHE A 227 -12.44 4.46 14.29
CA PHE A 227 -11.19 4.71 13.58
C PHE A 227 -10.34 5.78 14.29
N ALA A 228 -10.93 6.91 14.68
CA ALA A 228 -10.20 7.98 15.36
C ALA A 228 -9.57 7.50 16.66
N THR A 229 -10.31 6.73 17.45
CA THR A 229 -9.82 6.12 18.71
C THR A 229 -8.70 5.12 18.44
N HIS A 230 -8.88 4.24 17.47
CA HIS A 230 -7.88 3.24 17.08
C HIS A 230 -6.59 3.90 16.57
N ALA A 231 -6.69 4.84 15.64
CA ALA A 231 -5.55 5.55 15.07
C ALA A 231 -4.75 6.31 16.14
N ALA A 232 -5.43 6.94 17.10
CA ALA A 232 -4.79 7.60 18.22
C ALA A 232 -4.03 6.60 19.11
N GLY A 233 -4.61 5.45 19.41
CA GLY A 233 -3.97 4.38 20.18
C GLY A 233 -2.72 3.82 19.49
N VAL A 234 -2.81 3.52 18.20
CA VAL A 234 -1.67 3.04 17.41
C VAL A 234 -0.57 4.10 17.30
N ARG A 235 -0.94 5.37 17.13
CA ARG A 235 0.03 6.48 17.15
C ARG A 235 0.76 6.57 18.48
N ILE A 236 0.08 6.41 19.61
CA ILE A 236 0.70 6.40 20.94
C ILE A 236 1.69 5.22 21.05
N ALA A 237 1.31 4.02 20.59
CA ALA A 237 2.20 2.86 20.59
C ALA A 237 3.47 3.10 19.76
N LEU A 238 3.34 3.70 18.57
CA LEU A 238 4.47 4.05 17.69
C LEU A 238 5.41 5.08 18.32
N LEU A 239 4.87 6.04 19.08
CA LEU A 239 5.64 7.14 19.67
C LEU A 239 6.14 6.83 21.10
N GLY A 240 5.91 5.59 21.61
CA GLY A 240 6.34 5.17 22.94
C GLY A 240 5.70 5.96 24.08
N GLY A 241 4.52 6.59 23.87
CA GLY A 241 3.82 7.39 24.88
C GLY A 241 4.50 8.69 25.30
N SER A 242 5.54 9.13 24.58
CA SER A 242 6.26 10.37 24.87
C SER A 242 5.39 11.61 24.70
N ARG A 243 5.54 12.61 25.61
CA ARG A 243 4.88 13.92 25.50
C ARG A 243 5.50 14.83 24.44
N SER A 244 6.79 14.62 24.12
CA SER A 244 7.51 15.32 23.07
C SER A 244 8.26 14.30 22.20
N PRO A 245 7.53 13.54 21.35
CA PRO A 245 8.13 12.47 20.58
C PRO A 245 9.01 13.03 19.47
N ALA A 246 10.12 12.34 19.19
CA ALA A 246 10.96 12.61 18.03
C ALA A 246 10.21 12.25 16.72
N PRO A 247 10.60 12.87 15.59
CA PRO A 247 10.11 12.47 14.26
C PRO A 247 10.32 10.98 14.00
N VAL A 248 9.35 10.34 13.36
CA VAL A 248 9.42 8.92 13.00
C VAL A 248 9.47 8.73 11.49
N HIS A 249 10.18 7.69 11.05
CA HIS A 249 10.18 7.27 9.66
C HIS A 249 9.48 5.92 9.55
N LEU A 250 8.27 5.93 9.00
CA LEU A 250 7.45 4.73 8.77
C LEU A 250 7.54 4.31 7.31
N VAL A 251 7.89 3.05 7.10
CA VAL A 251 7.92 2.39 5.79
C VAL A 251 6.82 1.34 5.79
N SER A 252 5.83 1.44 4.92
CA SER A 252 4.68 0.54 4.90
C SER A 252 4.74 -0.44 3.73
N LEU A 253 4.40 -1.70 3.97
CA LEU A 253 4.20 -2.71 2.92
C LEU A 253 2.88 -2.50 2.17
N SER A 254 1.84 -2.08 2.87
CA SER A 254 0.54 -1.81 2.26
C SER A 254 0.42 -0.34 1.88
N PRO A 255 0.19 -0.01 0.59
CA PRO A 255 0.01 1.38 0.19
C PRO A 255 -1.25 2.01 0.80
N GLY A 256 -2.31 1.23 1.04
CA GLY A 256 -3.50 1.68 1.76
C GLY A 256 -3.20 2.09 3.20
N CYS A 257 -2.30 1.38 3.91
CA CYS A 257 -1.83 1.77 5.24
C CYS A 257 -1.04 3.08 5.19
N ALA A 258 -0.09 3.22 4.27
CA ALA A 258 0.69 4.45 4.12
C ALA A 258 -0.21 5.66 3.87
N ARG A 259 -1.20 5.52 2.98
CA ARG A 259 -2.18 6.55 2.68
C ARG A 259 -3.04 6.90 3.90
N ALA A 260 -3.58 5.89 4.60
CA ALA A 260 -4.41 6.11 5.78
C ALA A 260 -3.65 6.86 6.89
N ILE A 261 -2.38 6.50 7.11
CA ILE A 261 -1.53 7.18 8.09
C ILE A 261 -1.27 8.63 7.68
N ARG A 262 -1.00 8.91 6.40
CA ARG A 262 -0.72 10.26 5.91
C ARG A 262 -1.93 11.19 5.92
N GLU A 263 -3.10 10.68 5.56
CA GLU A 263 -4.27 11.50 5.26
C GLU A 263 -5.31 11.51 6.37
N ARG A 264 -5.36 10.49 7.22
CA ARG A 264 -6.49 10.26 8.13
C ARG A 264 -6.12 10.13 9.60
N TRP A 265 -4.86 9.85 9.92
CA TRP A 265 -4.42 9.77 11.31
C TRP A 265 -4.27 11.15 11.95
N PRO A 266 -4.31 11.24 13.30
CA PRO A 266 -3.80 12.42 13.98
C PRO A 266 -2.36 12.70 13.56
N ALA A 267 -2.00 13.97 13.38
CA ALA A 267 -0.69 14.35 12.89
C ALA A 267 0.46 13.66 13.66
N LEU A 268 1.39 13.11 12.92
CA LEU A 268 2.67 12.65 13.45
C LEU A 268 3.55 13.86 13.81
N PRO A 269 4.59 13.69 14.64
CA PRO A 269 5.54 14.78 14.93
C PRO A 269 6.10 15.41 13.66
N ASP A 270 6.35 16.72 13.72
CA ASP A 270 6.92 17.45 12.59
C ASP A 270 8.24 16.82 12.12
N GLY A 271 8.43 16.76 10.82
CA GLY A 271 9.58 16.09 10.21
C GLY A 271 9.42 14.55 10.07
N SER A 272 8.31 13.95 10.57
CA SER A 272 8.04 12.54 10.34
C SER A 272 7.81 12.22 8.86
N ARG A 273 8.20 11.02 8.45
CA ARG A 273 8.04 10.54 7.08
C ARG A 273 7.25 9.23 7.05
N VAL A 274 6.31 9.15 6.12
CA VAL A 274 5.55 7.91 5.84
C VAL A 274 5.66 7.65 4.35
N GLU A 275 6.15 6.48 3.96
CA GLU A 275 6.32 6.11 2.55
C GLU A 275 6.07 4.61 2.34
N HIS A 276 5.86 4.24 1.09
CA HIS A 276 5.73 2.83 0.70
C HIS A 276 7.12 2.16 0.62
N VAL A 277 7.16 0.85 0.88
CA VAL A 277 8.41 0.06 0.90
C VAL A 277 9.16 0.13 -0.43
N THR A 278 8.46 0.15 -1.57
CA THR A 278 9.12 0.26 -2.88
C THR A 278 9.82 1.60 -3.07
N THR A 279 9.25 2.71 -2.60
CA THR A 279 9.88 4.04 -2.61
C THR A 279 11.14 4.05 -1.75
N TYR A 280 11.07 3.43 -0.56
CA TYR A 280 12.20 3.30 0.34
C TYR A 280 13.34 2.46 -0.28
N LEU A 281 13.02 1.26 -0.75
CA LEU A 281 14.00 0.32 -1.33
C LEU A 281 14.60 0.83 -2.65
N SER A 282 13.81 1.46 -3.52
CA SER A 282 14.30 2.06 -4.77
C SER A 282 15.39 3.08 -4.50
N ARG A 283 15.19 3.94 -3.50
CA ARG A 283 16.19 4.93 -3.10
C ARG A 283 17.41 4.29 -2.46
N ALA A 284 17.22 3.26 -1.63
CA ALA A 284 18.32 2.54 -0.98
C ALA A 284 19.20 1.80 -2.00
N LEU A 285 18.58 1.05 -2.92
CA LEU A 285 19.30 0.30 -3.95
C LEU A 285 19.95 1.22 -5.01
N ALA A 286 19.37 2.38 -5.30
CA ALA A 286 20.00 3.36 -6.18
C ALA A 286 21.36 3.87 -5.62
N ALA A 287 21.55 3.84 -4.31
CA ALA A 287 22.80 4.21 -3.64
C ALA A 287 23.84 3.05 -3.60
N ARG A 288 23.55 1.89 -4.15
CA ARG A 288 24.39 0.66 -4.12
C ARG A 288 24.76 0.23 -5.54
N PRO A 289 25.81 0.81 -6.14
CA PRO A 289 26.28 0.42 -7.48
C PRO A 289 26.62 -1.07 -7.58
N ASP A 290 27.24 -1.62 -6.54
CA ASP A 290 27.63 -3.03 -6.43
C ASP A 290 26.43 -4.01 -6.51
N VAL A 291 25.27 -3.59 -6.05
CA VAL A 291 24.03 -4.36 -6.16
C VAL A 291 23.42 -4.20 -7.57
N ARG A 292 23.45 -2.98 -8.12
CA ARG A 292 22.86 -2.67 -9.44
C ARG A 292 23.60 -3.33 -10.62
N GLU A 293 24.87 -3.68 -10.45
CA GLU A 293 25.68 -4.41 -11.44
C GLU A 293 25.37 -5.91 -11.47
N ARG A 294 24.51 -6.42 -10.59
CA ARG A 294 24.06 -7.81 -10.62
C ARG A 294 23.24 -8.05 -11.89
N PRO A 295 23.38 -9.21 -12.54
CA PRO A 295 22.54 -9.57 -13.67
C PRO A 295 21.07 -9.69 -13.21
N PRO A 296 20.10 -9.29 -14.03
CA PRO A 296 18.69 -9.51 -13.72
C PRO A 296 18.37 -11.02 -13.73
N LEU A 297 17.27 -11.38 -13.10
CA LEU A 297 16.70 -12.72 -13.22
C LEU A 297 16.27 -12.94 -14.68
N PRO A 298 16.52 -14.12 -15.28
CA PRO A 298 16.20 -14.41 -16.68
C PRO A 298 14.69 -14.68 -16.86
N GLU A 299 13.87 -13.70 -16.48
CA GLU A 299 12.41 -13.78 -16.53
C GLU A 299 11.79 -12.42 -16.84
N SER A 300 10.55 -12.44 -17.35
CA SER A 300 9.71 -11.25 -17.51
C SER A 300 8.69 -11.17 -16.38
N ALA A 301 8.20 -9.96 -16.06
CA ALA A 301 7.16 -9.72 -15.07
C ALA A 301 6.05 -8.83 -15.63
N ALA A 302 4.77 -9.23 -15.48
CA ALA A 302 3.61 -8.38 -15.81
C ALA A 302 3.23 -7.55 -14.58
N TYR A 303 3.43 -6.23 -14.64
CA TYR A 303 3.25 -5.40 -13.46
C TYR A 303 1.81 -4.89 -13.30
N HIS A 304 1.19 -5.21 -12.16
CA HIS A 304 -0.07 -4.62 -11.72
C HIS A 304 0.17 -3.43 -10.79
N ASP A 305 -0.27 -2.24 -11.20
CA ASP A 305 -0.26 -1.05 -10.33
C ASP A 305 -1.33 -1.15 -9.23
N PRO A 306 -0.97 -1.20 -7.95
CA PRO A 306 -1.94 -1.06 -6.88
C PRO A 306 -2.56 0.33 -6.90
N CYS A 307 -3.89 0.42 -6.91
CA CYS A 307 -4.60 1.69 -7.02
C CYS A 307 -4.26 2.69 -5.89
N GLU A 308 -4.07 2.19 -4.67
CA GLU A 308 -3.66 3.01 -3.52
C GLU A 308 -2.22 3.53 -3.65
N LEU A 309 -1.34 2.81 -4.37
CA LEU A 309 0.02 3.28 -4.64
C LEU A 309 0.01 4.28 -5.80
N ALA A 310 -0.56 3.88 -6.93
CA ALA A 310 -0.53 4.67 -8.17
C ALA A 310 -1.32 5.98 -8.04
N ARG A 311 -2.57 5.93 -7.58
CA ARG A 311 -3.47 7.10 -7.47
C ARG A 311 -3.51 7.68 -6.06
N GLY A 312 -3.50 6.84 -5.03
CA GLY A 312 -3.57 7.29 -3.64
C GLY A 312 -2.29 7.97 -3.16
N LEU A 313 -1.13 7.40 -3.49
CA LEU A 313 0.18 7.95 -3.11
C LEU A 313 0.91 8.64 -4.25
N SER A 314 0.37 8.60 -5.48
CA SER A 314 0.98 9.15 -6.70
C SER A 314 2.38 8.57 -6.98
N GLU A 315 2.60 7.28 -6.64
CA GLU A 315 3.88 6.60 -6.83
C GLU A 315 3.76 5.58 -7.96
N LEU A 316 4.39 5.87 -9.08
CA LEU A 316 4.41 5.05 -10.30
C LEU A 316 5.81 4.56 -10.66
N THR A 317 6.83 5.23 -10.17
CA THR A 317 8.20 5.09 -10.65
C THR A 317 8.99 4.05 -9.88
N ALA A 318 8.91 4.08 -8.55
CA ALA A 318 9.74 3.24 -7.69
C ALA A 318 9.55 1.73 -7.92
N PRO A 319 8.33 1.18 -8.04
CA PRO A 319 8.15 -0.25 -8.32
C PRO A 319 8.75 -0.66 -9.66
N ARG A 320 8.57 0.17 -10.71
CA ARG A 320 9.11 -0.09 -12.04
C ARG A 320 10.63 -0.06 -12.07
N ALA A 321 11.24 0.91 -11.39
CA ALA A 321 12.68 1.01 -11.27
C ALA A 321 13.29 -0.20 -10.57
N LEU A 322 12.62 -0.72 -9.54
CA LEU A 322 13.02 -1.93 -8.83
C LEU A 322 12.92 -3.18 -9.72
N LEU A 323 11.80 -3.34 -10.41
CA LEU A 323 11.59 -4.47 -11.31
C LEU A 323 12.55 -4.44 -12.49
N ALA A 324 12.76 -3.28 -13.12
CA ALA A 324 13.71 -3.12 -14.23
C ALA A 324 15.17 -3.45 -13.86
N ALA A 325 15.52 -3.38 -12.57
CA ALA A 325 16.82 -3.84 -12.09
C ALA A 325 16.85 -5.36 -11.80
N ALA A 326 15.71 -5.95 -11.45
CA ALA A 326 15.63 -7.31 -10.94
C ALA A 326 15.27 -8.36 -11.98
N VAL A 327 14.55 -8.00 -13.07
CA VAL A 327 14.11 -8.92 -14.14
C VAL A 327 14.52 -8.39 -15.51
N GLU A 328 14.59 -9.28 -16.52
CA GLU A 328 14.98 -8.90 -17.89
C GLU A 328 13.96 -7.98 -18.56
N GLU A 329 12.67 -8.18 -18.31
CA GLU A 329 11.62 -7.41 -18.97
C GLU A 329 10.45 -7.14 -18.05
N VAL A 330 9.98 -5.90 -17.98
CA VAL A 330 8.72 -5.51 -17.33
C VAL A 330 7.67 -5.27 -18.39
N ARG A 331 6.59 -6.04 -18.36
CA ARG A 331 5.46 -5.95 -19.27
C ARG A 331 4.30 -5.21 -18.64
N GLU A 332 3.76 -4.26 -19.39
CA GLU A 332 2.66 -3.42 -18.94
C GLU A 332 1.34 -3.90 -19.55
N PRO A 333 0.30 -4.11 -18.74
CA PRO A 333 -1.04 -4.36 -19.26
C PRO A 333 -1.63 -3.10 -19.90
N LEU A 334 -2.70 -3.24 -20.70
CA LEU A 334 -3.33 -2.11 -21.38
C LEU A 334 -3.75 -0.99 -20.40
N ARG A 335 -4.35 -1.37 -19.28
CA ARG A 335 -4.74 -0.44 -18.19
C ARG A 335 -3.64 -0.44 -17.14
N CYS A 336 -2.69 0.49 -17.24
CA CYS A 336 -1.55 0.62 -16.31
C CYS A 336 -1.38 2.06 -15.81
N GLY A 337 -0.48 2.26 -14.88
CA GLY A 337 -0.16 3.58 -14.32
C GLY A 337 -1.36 4.24 -13.66
N GLY A 338 -1.63 5.49 -14.00
CA GLY A 338 -2.75 6.27 -13.48
C GLY A 338 -4.12 5.71 -13.87
N ASP A 339 -4.22 4.98 -14.98
CA ASP A 339 -5.47 4.32 -15.44
C ASP A 339 -5.58 2.85 -15.03
N ALA A 340 -4.67 2.34 -14.23
CA ALA A 340 -4.66 0.93 -13.83
C ALA A 340 -6.02 0.43 -13.34
N ALA A 341 -6.44 -0.74 -13.84
CA ALA A 341 -7.65 -1.41 -13.36
C ALA A 341 -7.49 -1.86 -11.88
N CYS A 342 -8.59 -1.90 -11.15
CA CYS A 342 -8.59 -2.35 -9.77
C CYS A 342 -8.58 -3.88 -9.69
N CYS A 343 -7.95 -4.44 -8.66
CA CYS A 343 -7.99 -5.88 -8.35
C CYS A 343 -9.19 -6.32 -7.50
N GLY A 344 -10.04 -5.40 -7.05
CA GLY A 344 -11.22 -5.71 -6.23
C GLY A 344 -10.96 -5.93 -4.73
N ALA A 345 -9.71 -5.95 -4.25
CA ALA A 345 -9.36 -6.34 -2.89
C ALA A 345 -9.77 -5.36 -1.78
N ASN A 346 -9.99 -4.08 -2.11
CA ASN A 346 -10.19 -3.02 -1.12
C ASN A 346 -11.65 -2.61 -0.92
N GLY A 347 -11.92 -1.66 0.00
CA GLY A 347 -13.21 -1.04 0.24
C GLY A 347 -14.21 -1.96 0.92
N LEU A 348 -13.79 -3.01 1.57
CA LEU A 348 -14.62 -4.11 2.09
C LEU A 348 -15.43 -4.86 1.02
N LEU A 349 -15.15 -4.65 -0.26
CA LEU A 349 -15.88 -5.31 -1.34
C LEU A 349 -15.87 -6.84 -1.21
N PRO A 350 -14.71 -7.50 -0.90
CA PRO A 350 -14.68 -8.95 -0.71
C PRO A 350 -15.59 -9.46 0.42
N ARG A 351 -15.84 -8.64 1.43
CA ARG A 351 -16.72 -8.99 2.57
C ARG A 351 -18.20 -8.63 2.33
N THR A 352 -18.46 -7.57 1.55
CA THR A 352 -19.83 -7.07 1.28
C THR A 352 -20.43 -7.74 0.04
N LEU A 353 -19.66 -7.87 -1.02
CA LEU A 353 -20.08 -8.39 -2.32
C LEU A 353 -18.97 -9.33 -2.90
N PRO A 354 -18.74 -10.50 -2.28
CA PRO A 354 -17.62 -11.37 -2.63
C PRO A 354 -17.63 -11.80 -4.11
N ALA A 355 -18.78 -12.09 -4.69
CA ALA A 355 -18.89 -12.45 -6.11
C ALA A 355 -18.47 -11.29 -7.04
N VAL A 356 -18.79 -10.05 -6.68
CA VAL A 356 -18.37 -8.87 -7.45
C VAL A 356 -16.86 -8.65 -7.33
N ALA A 357 -16.30 -8.83 -6.13
CA ALA A 357 -14.86 -8.74 -5.91
C ALA A 357 -14.10 -9.79 -6.72
N ALA A 358 -14.60 -11.04 -6.74
CA ALA A 358 -14.02 -12.12 -7.53
C ALA A 358 -14.06 -11.84 -9.04
N ALA A 359 -15.19 -11.34 -9.55
CA ALA A 359 -15.33 -11.00 -10.97
C ALA A 359 -14.37 -9.85 -11.38
N ILE A 360 -14.15 -8.85 -10.51
CA ILE A 360 -13.18 -7.78 -10.76
C ILE A 360 -11.75 -8.34 -10.78
N ALA A 361 -11.43 -9.23 -9.84
CA ALA A 361 -10.11 -9.88 -9.79
C ALA A 361 -9.86 -10.73 -11.04
N GLU A 362 -10.88 -11.44 -11.53
CA GLU A 362 -10.81 -12.24 -12.74
C GLU A 362 -10.54 -11.39 -13.98
N ASP A 363 -11.35 -10.35 -14.23
CA ASP A 363 -11.13 -9.41 -15.34
C ASP A 363 -9.69 -8.86 -15.34
N ARG A 364 -9.16 -8.57 -14.15
CA ARG A 364 -7.80 -8.07 -14.03
C ARG A 364 -6.74 -9.15 -14.24
N ARG A 365 -6.97 -10.39 -13.80
CA ARG A 365 -6.06 -11.53 -14.04
C ARG A 365 -5.95 -11.82 -15.53
N GLU A 366 -7.08 -11.91 -16.23
CA GLU A 366 -7.09 -12.11 -17.68
C GLU A 366 -6.30 -11.03 -18.45
N GLU A 367 -6.40 -9.78 -18.01
CA GLU A 367 -5.64 -8.69 -18.64
C GLU A 367 -4.12 -8.84 -18.40
N LEU A 368 -3.71 -9.27 -17.22
CA LEU A 368 -2.30 -9.52 -16.88
C LEU A 368 -1.76 -10.76 -17.61
N GLU A 369 -2.54 -11.83 -17.74
CA GLU A 369 -2.18 -13.04 -18.48
C GLU A 369 -1.89 -12.77 -19.96
N ARG A 370 -2.61 -11.81 -20.57
CA ARG A 370 -2.34 -11.37 -21.95
C ARG A 370 -0.95 -10.74 -22.13
N CYS A 371 -0.31 -10.32 -21.04
CA CYS A 371 1.09 -9.88 -21.09
C CYS A 371 2.08 -11.04 -21.30
N GLY A 372 1.66 -12.30 -21.10
CA GLY A 372 2.51 -13.47 -21.30
C GLY A 372 3.69 -13.56 -20.31
N ALA A 373 3.51 -13.07 -19.08
CA ALA A 373 4.49 -13.10 -18.00
C ALA A 373 3.78 -13.25 -16.65
N PRO A 374 4.44 -13.79 -15.61
CA PRO A 374 3.90 -13.86 -14.27
C PRO A 374 3.48 -12.48 -13.73
N ALA A 375 2.34 -12.42 -13.05
CA ALA A 375 1.84 -11.18 -12.47
C ALA A 375 2.64 -10.79 -11.23
N VAL A 376 3.04 -9.53 -11.16
CA VAL A 376 3.76 -8.95 -10.02
C VAL A 376 3.07 -7.65 -9.58
N THR A 377 3.03 -7.39 -8.28
CA THR A 377 2.39 -6.20 -7.72
C THR A 377 3.13 -5.70 -6.48
N ALA A 378 2.85 -4.48 -6.04
CA ALA A 378 3.45 -3.85 -4.87
C ALA A 378 2.41 -3.63 -3.75
N SER A 379 1.59 -4.64 -3.45
CA SER A 379 0.58 -4.58 -2.39
C SER A 379 0.16 -5.99 -1.97
N PRO A 380 0.27 -6.35 -0.69
CA PRO A 380 -0.15 -7.68 -0.20
C PRO A 380 -1.61 -8.02 -0.53
N GLY A 381 -2.51 -7.05 -0.42
CA GLY A 381 -3.92 -7.25 -0.75
C GLY A 381 -4.16 -7.52 -2.25
N CYS A 382 -3.45 -6.82 -3.15
CA CYS A 382 -3.51 -7.09 -4.59
C CYS A 382 -2.86 -8.45 -4.92
N ALA A 383 -1.73 -8.77 -4.30
CA ALA A 383 -1.05 -10.05 -4.48
C ALA A 383 -1.97 -11.23 -4.15
N ALA A 384 -2.65 -11.17 -3.01
CA ALA A 384 -3.62 -12.19 -2.60
C ALA A 384 -4.82 -12.31 -3.57
N ALA A 385 -5.39 -11.19 -4.02
CA ALA A 385 -6.56 -11.18 -4.91
C ALA A 385 -6.24 -11.70 -6.33
N LEU A 386 -5.03 -11.42 -6.82
CA LEU A 386 -4.63 -11.74 -8.20
C LEU A 386 -3.81 -13.04 -8.30
N GLY A 387 -3.37 -13.63 -7.19
CA GLY A 387 -2.36 -14.70 -7.21
C GLY A 387 -1.01 -14.19 -7.73
N ALA A 388 -0.71 -12.91 -7.54
CA ALA A 388 0.50 -12.27 -8.03
C ALA A 388 1.63 -12.33 -6.99
N GLU A 389 2.89 -12.30 -7.45
CA GLU A 389 4.05 -12.15 -6.57
C GLU A 389 4.21 -10.68 -6.12
N ASP A 390 4.72 -10.46 -4.92
CA ASP A 390 5.05 -9.10 -4.47
C ASP A 390 6.41 -8.65 -5.04
N VAL A 391 6.54 -7.37 -5.41
CA VAL A 391 7.81 -6.77 -5.87
C VAL A 391 8.96 -7.05 -4.88
N VAL A 392 8.68 -7.01 -3.59
CA VAL A 392 9.67 -7.31 -2.56
C VAL A 392 10.16 -8.76 -2.64
N SER A 393 9.28 -9.72 -2.95
CA SER A 393 9.65 -11.12 -3.13
C SER A 393 10.52 -11.33 -4.38
N VAL A 394 10.21 -10.63 -5.48
CA VAL A 394 11.09 -10.62 -6.68
C VAL A 394 12.48 -10.08 -6.33
N LEU A 395 12.56 -8.98 -5.59
CA LEU A 395 13.82 -8.43 -5.12
C LEU A 395 14.58 -9.39 -4.21
N ALA A 396 13.88 -10.09 -3.31
CA ALA A 396 14.48 -11.06 -2.41
C ALA A 396 15.11 -12.24 -3.17
N ARG A 397 14.44 -12.75 -4.24
CA ARG A 397 15.00 -13.76 -5.14
C ARG A 397 16.21 -13.21 -5.90
N TRP A 398 16.11 -12.04 -6.47
CA TRP A 398 17.21 -11.39 -7.20
C TRP A 398 18.45 -11.19 -6.33
N LEU A 399 18.25 -10.82 -5.05
CA LEU A 399 19.35 -10.59 -4.11
C LEU A 399 19.83 -11.88 -3.41
N GLY A 400 19.16 -13.01 -3.58
CA GLY A 400 19.49 -14.28 -2.94
C GLY A 400 19.16 -14.32 -1.45
N VAL A 401 18.12 -13.59 -1.04
CA VAL A 401 17.63 -13.51 0.36
C VAL A 401 16.14 -13.86 0.49
N ALA A 402 15.60 -14.59 -0.49
CA ALA A 402 14.22 -15.08 -0.43
C ALA A 402 14.04 -16.01 0.78
N VAL A 403 12.88 -15.87 1.44
CA VAL A 403 12.51 -16.68 2.60
C VAL A 403 11.51 -17.73 2.14
N GLU A 404 11.76 -18.99 2.48
CA GLU A 404 10.77 -20.05 2.26
C GLU A 404 9.52 -19.76 3.13
N GLN A 405 8.34 -20.08 2.59
CA GLN A 405 7.14 -20.04 3.43
C GLN A 405 7.28 -21.09 4.52
N ALA A 406 7.14 -20.68 5.77
CA ALA A 406 6.99 -21.64 6.85
C ALA A 406 5.70 -22.46 6.59
N PRO A 407 5.75 -23.77 6.78
CA PRO A 407 4.60 -24.66 6.55
C PRO A 407 3.39 -24.32 7.41
#